data_518678cc052e496542f5a583a8ba637e
#
_entry.id   518678cc052e496542f5a583a8ba637e
#
_cell.length_a   1.000
_cell.length_b   1.000
_cell.length_c   1.000
_cell.angle_alpha   90.00
_cell.angle_beta   90.00
_cell.angle_gamma   90.00
#
_symmetry.space_group_name_H-M   'P 1'
#
loop_
_entity.id
_entity.type
_entity.pdbx_description
1 polymer ?
#
loop_
_entity_poly.entity_id
_entity_poly.type
_entity_poly.pdbx_seq_one_letter_code
_entity_poly.pdbx_strand_id
1 'polypeptide(L)'
;MSENLFLSILLGSCNLLLLIIQIVTPKTTRKDIFLGVRIPEEESEKIEIKNIYKSFVLWNIIISLPVIFLLSFTVYKFNNIGLFVLFTFIYIFISFLIYLKFNKDVKQLKSNKDWFKNKKQVIAVDTEFSSENPNKSLISPWWFLIPIVIILITIFINIKIYPSLPNKVATHWNFNGNINGYQNKSTFLIYQMPLMEIFMTSIFFLCYKIIGWSKKQISAVNPEESKIRNKLFRRILSIYITFSTIAMITFLSIINFQIMKVIDISNKSMTYFSLIFTLSMIIVPIILGIKIGQGGSKLKLNYKDENINNFINKDDDNHWIFGNTIYYNKEDPSLFIEKRFGIGWTINAGRPLGLIIYISLILIIIVSIISSFLAK
;
A
#
# COMPACT_ATOMS: atom_id res chain seq x y z
N MET A 1 24.64 -7.28 17.91
CA MET A 1 24.74 -6.91 16.47
C MET A 1 25.20 -5.47 16.42
N SER A 2 26.18 -5.12 15.58
CA SER A 2 26.58 -3.72 15.41
C SER A 2 25.46 -2.92 14.75
N GLU A 3 25.38 -1.62 15.03
CA GLU A 3 24.35 -0.73 14.46
C GLU A 3 24.42 -0.69 12.93
N ASN A 4 25.64 -0.63 12.39
CA ASN A 4 25.88 -0.67 10.94
C ASN A 4 25.29 -1.93 10.27
N LEU A 5 25.51 -3.09 10.92
CA LEU A 5 24.99 -4.36 10.41
C LEU A 5 23.46 -4.39 10.47
N PHE A 6 22.87 -3.83 11.56
CA PHE A 6 21.42 -3.73 11.68
C PHE A 6 20.80 -2.89 10.59
N LEU A 7 21.30 -1.66 10.35
CA LEU A 7 20.78 -0.77 9.30
C LEU A 7 20.95 -1.38 7.91
N SER A 8 22.07 -2.04 7.65
CA SER A 8 22.31 -2.72 6.36
C SER A 8 21.32 -3.86 6.13
N ILE A 9 21.11 -4.73 7.12
CA ILE A 9 20.14 -5.83 7.03
C ILE A 9 18.71 -5.28 6.86
N LEU A 10 18.36 -4.22 7.60
CA LEU A 10 17.05 -3.58 7.51
C LEU A 10 16.80 -3.04 6.10
N LEU A 11 17.76 -2.30 5.51
CA LEU A 11 17.66 -1.80 4.12
C LEU A 11 17.52 -2.96 3.14
N GLY A 12 18.37 -3.99 3.26
CA GLY A 12 18.31 -5.16 2.41
C GLY A 12 16.97 -5.86 2.46
N SER A 13 16.43 -6.09 3.65
CA SER A 13 15.13 -6.75 3.85
C SER A 13 13.96 -5.91 3.33
N CYS A 14 13.97 -4.59 3.53
CA CYS A 14 12.96 -3.69 2.98
C CYS A 14 12.96 -3.72 1.43
N ASN A 15 14.14 -3.62 0.81
CA ASN A 15 14.26 -3.64 -0.64
C ASN A 15 13.94 -5.02 -1.24
N LEU A 16 14.28 -6.12 -0.56
CA LEU A 16 13.86 -7.47 -0.96
C LEU A 16 12.34 -7.62 -0.91
N LEU A 17 11.68 -7.06 0.10
CA LEU A 17 10.23 -7.05 0.19
C LEU A 17 9.61 -6.28 -1.00
N LEU A 18 10.15 -5.11 -1.35
CA LEU A 18 9.72 -4.34 -2.52
C LEU A 18 9.90 -5.14 -3.82
N LEU A 19 11.02 -5.87 -3.97
CA LEU A 19 11.25 -6.78 -5.09
C LEU A 19 10.17 -7.86 -5.18
N ILE A 20 9.85 -8.51 -4.06
CA ILE A 20 8.80 -9.55 -4.01
C ILE A 20 7.44 -8.96 -4.42
N ILE A 21 7.07 -7.80 -3.87
CA ILE A 21 5.84 -7.10 -4.21
C ILE A 21 5.79 -6.80 -5.71
N GLN A 22 6.88 -6.29 -6.29
CA GLN A 22 6.93 -5.96 -7.71
C GLN A 22 6.75 -7.20 -8.60
N ILE A 23 7.41 -8.31 -8.29
CA ILE A 23 7.30 -9.56 -9.04
C ILE A 23 5.88 -10.14 -8.95
N VAL A 24 5.24 -10.04 -7.79
CA VAL A 24 3.90 -10.60 -7.55
C VAL A 24 2.79 -9.72 -8.12
N THR A 25 3.01 -8.40 -8.18
CA THR A 25 2.00 -7.40 -8.57
C THR A 25 1.28 -7.71 -9.89
N PRO A 26 1.93 -8.10 -11.00
CA PRO A 26 1.22 -8.42 -12.24
C PRO A 26 0.19 -9.55 -12.10
N LYS A 27 0.41 -10.45 -11.15
CA LYS A 27 -0.54 -11.53 -10.85
C LYS A 27 -1.73 -11.10 -9.99
N THR A 28 -1.68 -9.93 -9.39
CA THR A 28 -2.75 -9.41 -8.51
C THR A 28 -3.69 -8.45 -9.22
N THR A 29 -3.36 -8.05 -10.45
CA THR A 29 -4.18 -7.17 -11.29
C THR A 29 -5.40 -7.89 -11.87
N ARG A 30 -6.30 -7.15 -12.50
CA ARG A 30 -7.44 -7.72 -13.25
C ARG A 30 -6.91 -8.50 -14.44
N LYS A 31 -7.67 -9.51 -14.92
CA LYS A 31 -7.26 -10.34 -16.07
C LYS A 31 -7.10 -9.56 -17.37
N ASP A 32 -7.86 -8.47 -17.51
CA ASP A 32 -7.79 -7.56 -18.65
C ASP A 32 -6.70 -6.48 -18.55
N ILE A 33 -5.82 -6.59 -17.53
CA ILE A 33 -4.69 -5.67 -17.33
C ILE A 33 -3.41 -6.46 -17.07
N PHE A 34 -2.41 -6.26 -17.92
CA PHE A 34 -1.10 -6.87 -17.73
C PHE A 34 0.01 -5.81 -17.79
N LEU A 35 0.84 -5.73 -16.73
CA LEU A 35 1.86 -4.70 -16.56
C LEU A 35 1.35 -3.29 -16.88
N GLY A 36 0.13 -2.99 -16.41
CA GLY A 36 -0.53 -1.70 -16.59
C GLY A 36 -1.25 -1.51 -17.94
N VAL A 37 -0.99 -2.34 -18.93
CA VAL A 37 -1.59 -2.24 -20.27
C VAL A 37 -2.89 -3.00 -20.32
N ARG A 38 -3.94 -2.40 -20.93
CA ARG A 38 -5.19 -3.10 -21.17
C ARG A 38 -5.04 -4.10 -22.30
N ILE A 39 -5.47 -5.32 -22.05
CA ILE A 39 -5.45 -6.46 -23.00
C ILE A 39 -6.83 -7.15 -22.97
N PRO A 40 -7.23 -7.87 -24.02
CA PRO A 40 -8.37 -8.78 -23.93
C PRO A 40 -8.10 -9.90 -22.92
N GLU A 41 -9.11 -10.29 -22.12
CA GLU A 41 -8.93 -11.30 -21.06
C GLU A 41 -8.40 -12.65 -21.61
N GLU A 42 -8.82 -13.04 -22.82
CA GLU A 42 -8.36 -14.26 -23.53
C GLU A 42 -6.85 -14.25 -23.85
N GLU A 43 -6.23 -13.08 -23.98
CA GLU A 43 -4.80 -12.94 -24.27
C GLU A 43 -3.94 -13.18 -23.02
N SER A 44 -4.52 -12.99 -21.82
CA SER A 44 -3.78 -13.06 -20.55
C SER A 44 -3.09 -14.40 -20.29
N GLU A 45 -3.62 -15.49 -20.85
CA GLU A 45 -3.10 -16.84 -20.66
C GLU A 45 -2.18 -17.31 -21.80
N LYS A 46 -2.02 -16.50 -22.86
CA LYS A 46 -1.20 -16.86 -24.02
C LYS A 46 0.30 -16.90 -23.69
N ILE A 47 1.02 -17.69 -24.47
CA ILE A 47 2.45 -17.96 -24.26
C ILE A 47 3.30 -16.69 -24.34
N GLU A 48 2.93 -15.72 -25.19
CA GLU A 48 3.65 -14.46 -25.34
C GLU A 48 3.61 -13.65 -24.03
N ILE A 49 2.43 -13.53 -23.42
CA ILE A 49 2.25 -12.84 -22.13
C ILE A 49 3.01 -13.57 -21.01
N LYS A 50 2.94 -14.91 -20.99
CA LYS A 50 3.70 -15.71 -20.01
C LYS A 50 5.22 -15.55 -20.17
N ASN A 51 5.71 -15.44 -21.42
CA ASN A 51 7.13 -15.21 -21.69
C ASN A 51 7.57 -13.81 -21.25
N ILE A 52 6.78 -12.78 -21.52
CA ILE A 52 7.06 -11.40 -21.01
C ILE A 52 7.10 -11.42 -19.48
N TYR A 53 6.15 -12.11 -18.82
CA TYR A 53 6.17 -12.24 -17.37
C TYR A 53 7.43 -12.93 -16.85
N LYS A 54 7.84 -14.06 -17.46
CA LYS A 54 9.08 -14.76 -17.07
C LYS A 54 10.31 -13.85 -17.22
N SER A 55 10.39 -13.12 -18.34
CA SER A 55 11.47 -12.15 -18.58
C SER A 55 11.43 -11.01 -17.56
N PHE A 56 10.24 -10.48 -17.25
CA PHE A 56 10.06 -9.45 -16.20
C PHE A 56 10.59 -9.93 -14.85
N VAL A 57 10.23 -11.15 -14.43
CA VAL A 57 10.73 -11.74 -13.18
C VAL A 57 12.25 -11.88 -13.21
N LEU A 58 12.79 -12.45 -14.30
CA LEU A 58 14.23 -12.67 -14.44
C LEU A 58 15.02 -11.36 -14.38
N TRP A 59 14.59 -10.33 -15.11
CA TRP A 59 15.24 -9.03 -15.10
C TRP A 59 15.18 -8.37 -13.72
N ASN A 60 14.04 -8.45 -13.03
CA ASN A 60 13.93 -7.97 -11.66
C ASN A 60 14.93 -8.67 -10.74
N ILE A 61 15.08 -10.00 -10.83
CA ILE A 61 16.04 -10.74 -9.99
C ILE A 61 17.48 -10.34 -10.35
N ILE A 62 17.86 -10.38 -11.64
CA ILE A 62 19.23 -10.15 -12.10
C ILE A 62 19.70 -8.71 -11.78
N ILE A 63 18.84 -7.72 -11.92
CA ILE A 63 19.22 -6.32 -11.67
C ILE A 63 19.06 -5.98 -10.19
N SER A 64 17.94 -6.35 -9.56
CA SER A 64 17.63 -5.91 -8.21
C SER A 64 18.51 -6.55 -7.15
N LEU A 65 18.86 -7.84 -7.25
CA LEU A 65 19.67 -8.48 -6.20
C LEU A 65 21.07 -7.86 -6.05
N PRO A 66 21.85 -7.64 -7.14
CA PRO A 66 23.13 -6.93 -7.02
C PRO A 66 22.99 -5.49 -6.51
N VAL A 67 21.96 -4.77 -6.96
CA VAL A 67 21.69 -3.39 -6.50
C VAL A 67 21.38 -3.40 -5.00
N ILE A 68 20.48 -4.25 -4.52
CA ILE A 68 20.13 -4.36 -3.10
C ILE A 68 21.40 -4.66 -2.28
N PHE A 69 22.22 -5.61 -2.72
CA PHE A 69 23.46 -5.95 -2.04
C PHE A 69 24.41 -4.73 -1.98
N LEU A 70 24.65 -4.05 -3.12
CA LEU A 70 25.54 -2.89 -3.19
C LEU A 70 25.07 -1.76 -2.27
N LEU A 71 23.79 -1.41 -2.30
CA LEU A 71 23.21 -0.35 -1.48
C LEU A 71 23.30 -0.70 0.01
N SER A 72 22.98 -1.94 0.38
CA SER A 72 23.09 -2.43 1.76
C SER A 72 24.53 -2.44 2.26
N PHE A 73 25.47 -2.87 1.43
CA PHE A 73 26.91 -2.84 1.74
C PHE A 73 27.41 -1.42 1.97
N THR A 74 26.94 -0.46 1.16
CA THR A 74 27.33 0.95 1.32
C THR A 74 26.83 1.52 2.65
N VAL A 75 25.58 1.22 3.04
CA VAL A 75 25.04 1.62 4.36
C VAL A 75 25.82 0.97 5.49
N TYR A 76 26.21 -0.30 5.38
CA TYR A 76 27.08 -0.98 6.33
C TYR A 76 28.40 -0.25 6.54
N LYS A 77 29.04 0.21 5.44
CA LYS A 77 30.34 0.88 5.47
C LYS A 77 30.28 2.28 6.08
N PHE A 78 29.26 3.06 5.76
CA PHE A 78 29.18 4.49 6.11
C PHE A 78 28.30 4.78 7.34
N ASN A 79 27.48 3.86 7.79
CA ASN A 79 26.56 3.99 8.94
C ASN A 79 25.77 5.31 8.94
N ASN A 80 25.09 5.61 7.84
CA ASN A 80 24.38 6.87 7.67
C ASN A 80 22.90 6.63 7.33
N ILE A 81 21.99 7.15 8.18
CA ILE A 81 20.54 7.03 7.99
C ILE A 81 20.08 7.76 6.72
N GLY A 82 20.71 8.88 6.35
CA GLY A 82 20.42 9.59 5.11
C GLY A 82 20.66 8.72 3.87
N LEU A 83 21.74 7.93 3.88
CA LEU A 83 21.99 6.95 2.81
C LEU A 83 20.93 5.84 2.80
N PHE A 84 20.45 5.39 3.95
CA PHE A 84 19.38 4.40 4.02
C PHE A 84 18.11 4.92 3.30
N VAL A 85 17.66 6.13 3.62
CA VAL A 85 16.47 6.75 3.02
C VAL A 85 16.68 6.97 1.51
N LEU A 86 17.79 7.60 1.13
CA LEU A 86 18.12 7.87 -0.27
C LEU A 86 18.17 6.59 -1.11
N PHE A 87 18.82 5.53 -0.60
CA PHE A 87 18.99 4.28 -1.32
C PHE A 87 17.70 3.49 -1.48
N THR A 88 16.76 3.63 -0.54
CA THR A 88 15.41 3.09 -0.72
C THR A 88 14.71 3.73 -1.92
N PHE A 89 14.77 5.06 -2.07
CA PHE A 89 14.18 5.74 -3.23
C PHE A 89 14.93 5.45 -4.54
N ILE A 90 16.25 5.33 -4.51
CA ILE A 90 17.03 4.91 -5.69
C ILE A 90 16.60 3.50 -6.14
N TYR A 91 16.43 2.58 -5.21
CA TYR A 91 15.96 1.23 -5.53
C TYR A 91 14.55 1.25 -6.13
N ILE A 92 13.61 2.02 -5.54
CA ILE A 92 12.25 2.20 -6.10
C ILE A 92 12.33 2.74 -7.54
N PHE A 93 13.20 3.71 -7.79
CA PHE A 93 13.38 4.27 -9.13
C PHE A 93 13.92 3.24 -10.14
N ILE A 94 14.95 2.47 -9.79
CA ILE A 94 15.48 1.39 -10.65
C ILE A 94 14.40 0.35 -10.94
N SER A 95 13.67 -0.06 -9.91
CA SER A 95 12.55 -0.99 -10.00
C SER A 95 11.47 -0.48 -10.97
N PHE A 96 11.17 0.82 -10.91
CA PHE A 96 10.23 1.47 -11.81
C PHE A 96 10.74 1.51 -13.28
N LEU A 97 12.04 1.71 -13.51
CA LEU A 97 12.61 1.66 -14.87
C LEU A 97 12.47 0.25 -15.49
N ILE A 98 12.68 -0.82 -14.70
CA ILE A 98 12.44 -2.19 -15.15
C ILE A 98 10.97 -2.36 -15.55
N TYR A 99 10.04 -1.89 -14.70
CA TYR A 99 8.61 -1.92 -15.02
C TYR A 99 8.28 -1.19 -16.32
N LEU A 100 8.80 0.03 -16.53
CA LEU A 100 8.56 0.83 -17.74
C LEU A 100 9.00 0.11 -19.01
N LYS A 101 10.17 -0.57 -18.96
CA LYS A 101 10.65 -1.39 -20.08
C LYS A 101 9.61 -2.43 -20.47
N PHE A 102 9.16 -3.24 -19.52
CA PHE A 102 8.22 -4.32 -19.80
C PHE A 102 6.79 -3.83 -20.12
N ASN A 103 6.36 -2.69 -19.58
CA ASN A 103 5.13 -2.02 -19.99
C ASN A 103 5.20 -1.66 -21.48
N LYS A 104 6.37 -1.13 -21.95
CA LYS A 104 6.58 -0.82 -23.37
C LYS A 104 6.55 -2.08 -24.24
N ASP A 105 7.17 -3.18 -23.80
CA ASP A 105 7.15 -4.45 -24.52
C ASP A 105 5.72 -4.98 -24.71
N VAL A 106 4.86 -4.88 -23.67
CA VAL A 106 3.44 -5.24 -23.78
C VAL A 106 2.69 -4.31 -24.73
N LYS A 107 2.94 -2.99 -24.72
CA LYS A 107 2.33 -2.04 -25.66
C LYS A 107 2.70 -2.35 -27.11
N GLN A 108 3.95 -2.72 -27.36
CA GLN A 108 4.39 -3.13 -28.70
C GLN A 108 3.70 -4.43 -29.13
N LEU A 109 3.61 -5.43 -28.24
CA LEU A 109 2.89 -6.66 -28.55
C LEU A 109 1.42 -6.38 -28.85
N LYS A 110 0.75 -5.51 -28.07
CA LYS A 110 -0.63 -5.08 -28.29
C LYS A 110 -0.83 -4.45 -29.66
N SER A 111 0.06 -3.56 -30.08
CA SER A 111 -0.02 -2.89 -31.39
C SER A 111 0.26 -3.85 -32.55
N ASN A 112 1.25 -4.72 -32.41
CA ASN A 112 1.62 -5.70 -33.45
C ASN A 112 0.53 -6.74 -33.71
N LYS A 113 -0.23 -7.09 -32.68
CA LYS A 113 -1.33 -8.07 -32.75
C LYS A 113 -2.69 -7.45 -33.04
N ASP A 114 -2.78 -6.11 -33.06
CA ASP A 114 -4.05 -5.40 -33.29
C ASP A 114 -5.21 -5.92 -32.42
N TRP A 115 -4.96 -6.22 -31.14
CA TRP A 115 -5.89 -6.94 -30.24
C TRP A 115 -7.27 -6.33 -30.13
N PHE A 116 -7.42 -5.04 -30.37
CA PHE A 116 -8.68 -4.32 -30.26
C PHE A 116 -9.34 -4.05 -31.60
N LYS A 117 -8.65 -4.34 -32.73
CA LYS A 117 -9.21 -4.22 -34.08
C LYS A 117 -10.29 -5.27 -34.28
N ASN A 118 -11.41 -4.89 -34.83
CA ASN A 118 -12.57 -5.76 -35.10
C ASN A 118 -13.24 -6.36 -33.83
N LYS A 119 -12.94 -5.87 -32.62
CA LYS A 119 -13.66 -6.25 -31.41
C LYS A 119 -14.61 -5.16 -30.97
N LYS A 120 -15.82 -5.55 -30.54
CA LYS A 120 -16.80 -4.60 -30.02
C LYS A 120 -16.41 -4.16 -28.61
N GLN A 121 -15.83 -2.95 -28.51
CA GLN A 121 -15.41 -2.34 -27.28
C GLN A 121 -16.56 -1.61 -26.61
N VAL A 122 -16.81 -1.87 -25.33
CA VAL A 122 -17.91 -1.29 -24.57
C VAL A 122 -17.43 -0.80 -23.19
N ILE A 123 -18.02 0.28 -22.71
CA ILE A 123 -17.92 0.70 -21.31
C ILE A 123 -19.22 0.24 -20.63
N ALA A 124 -19.09 -0.70 -19.69
CA ALA A 124 -20.23 -1.08 -18.86
C ALA A 124 -20.41 -0.06 -17.74
N VAL A 125 -21.57 0.54 -17.67
CA VAL A 125 -21.97 1.46 -16.60
C VAL A 125 -23.28 0.98 -16.03
N ASP A 126 -23.29 0.66 -14.74
CA ASP A 126 -24.50 0.41 -13.98
C ASP A 126 -24.81 1.69 -13.18
N THR A 127 -25.85 2.39 -13.58
CA THR A 127 -26.25 3.68 -12.97
C THR A 127 -26.72 3.50 -11.53
N GLU A 128 -27.44 2.42 -11.24
CA GLU A 128 -27.88 2.09 -9.89
C GLU A 128 -26.67 1.80 -8.98
N PHE A 129 -25.75 0.94 -9.42
CA PHE A 129 -24.55 0.64 -8.67
C PHE A 129 -23.66 1.88 -8.51
N SER A 130 -23.53 2.71 -9.54
CA SER A 130 -22.70 3.93 -9.49
C SER A 130 -23.26 4.97 -8.51
N SER A 131 -24.57 5.13 -8.44
CA SER A 131 -25.29 6.04 -7.54
C SER A 131 -25.53 5.46 -6.14
N GLU A 132 -25.35 4.15 -5.96
CA GLU A 132 -25.56 3.49 -4.67
C GLU A 132 -24.68 4.12 -3.59
N ASN A 133 -25.25 4.38 -2.41
CA ASN A 133 -24.53 4.92 -1.27
C ASN A 133 -23.23 4.14 -1.04
N PRO A 134 -22.05 4.81 -1.02
CA PRO A 134 -20.75 4.17 -0.84
C PRO A 134 -20.69 3.25 0.39
N ASN A 135 -21.41 3.60 1.45
CA ASN A 135 -21.38 2.83 2.70
C ASN A 135 -22.05 1.45 2.60
N LYS A 136 -22.91 1.19 1.59
CA LYS A 136 -23.55 -0.13 1.42
C LYS A 136 -22.54 -1.24 1.08
N SER A 137 -21.44 -0.88 0.43
CA SER A 137 -20.36 -1.83 0.07
C SER A 137 -19.26 -1.92 1.11
N LEU A 138 -19.34 -1.15 2.20
CA LEU A 138 -18.34 -1.12 3.27
C LEU A 138 -18.93 -1.69 4.58
N ILE A 139 -18.05 -2.02 5.54
CA ILE A 139 -18.52 -2.21 6.91
C ILE A 139 -18.91 -0.86 7.53
N SER A 140 -19.67 -0.89 8.61
CA SER A 140 -20.12 0.32 9.29
C SER A 140 -18.92 1.17 9.78
N PRO A 141 -18.92 2.51 9.53
CA PRO A 141 -17.88 3.40 10.05
C PRO A 141 -17.84 3.49 11.59
N TRP A 142 -18.89 3.06 12.28
CA TRP A 142 -18.94 3.05 13.74
C TRP A 142 -17.87 2.17 14.39
N TRP A 143 -17.31 1.20 13.65
CA TRP A 143 -16.16 0.43 14.13
C TRP A 143 -14.93 1.27 14.45
N PHE A 144 -14.80 2.48 13.88
CA PHE A 144 -13.75 3.44 14.21
C PHE A 144 -13.93 4.12 15.58
N LEU A 145 -15.07 3.90 16.27
CA LEU A 145 -15.19 4.30 17.68
C LEU A 145 -14.28 3.47 18.59
N ILE A 146 -13.95 2.23 18.23
CA ILE A 146 -13.06 1.39 19.04
C ILE A 146 -11.69 2.03 19.23
N PRO A 147 -10.93 2.39 18.18
CA PRO A 147 -9.65 3.09 18.35
C PRO A 147 -9.81 4.42 19.10
N ILE A 148 -10.92 5.17 18.91
CA ILE A 148 -11.15 6.41 19.66
C ILE A 148 -11.28 6.12 21.16
N VAL A 149 -12.03 5.08 21.56
CA VAL A 149 -12.16 4.67 22.96
C VAL A 149 -10.81 4.24 23.53
N ILE A 150 -10.00 3.48 22.78
CA ILE A 150 -8.65 3.09 23.21
C ILE A 150 -7.79 4.33 23.47
N ILE A 151 -7.80 5.33 22.57
CA ILE A 151 -7.06 6.58 22.72
C ILE A 151 -7.50 7.34 23.99
N LEU A 152 -8.79 7.44 24.24
CA LEU A 152 -9.32 8.10 25.44
C LEU A 152 -8.88 7.40 26.72
N ILE A 153 -8.89 6.06 26.73
CA ILE A 153 -8.38 5.24 27.86
C ILE A 153 -6.89 5.50 28.04
N THR A 154 -6.11 5.53 26.96
CA THR A 154 -4.67 5.81 26.98
C THR A 154 -4.38 7.16 27.59
N ILE A 155 -5.10 8.23 27.17
CA ILE A 155 -4.96 9.58 27.75
C ILE A 155 -5.30 9.56 29.24
N PHE A 156 -6.42 8.94 29.63
CA PHE A 156 -6.85 8.86 31.02
C PHE A 156 -5.79 8.19 31.91
N ILE A 157 -5.25 7.06 31.47
CA ILE A 157 -4.20 6.32 32.20
C ILE A 157 -2.92 7.18 32.29
N ASN A 158 -2.51 7.83 31.18
CA ASN A 158 -1.33 8.68 31.15
C ASN A 158 -1.43 9.83 32.16
N ILE A 159 -2.60 10.51 32.24
CA ILE A 159 -2.83 11.57 33.23
C ILE A 159 -2.67 11.05 34.67
N LYS A 160 -3.24 9.87 34.95
CA LYS A 160 -3.17 9.26 36.29
C LYS A 160 -1.75 8.87 36.71
N ILE A 161 -0.97 8.35 35.79
CA ILE A 161 0.38 7.83 36.04
C ILE A 161 1.44 8.95 35.99
N TYR A 162 1.20 10.02 35.24
CA TYR A 162 2.17 11.10 35.05
C TYR A 162 2.83 11.61 36.35
N PRO A 163 2.12 11.85 37.48
CA PRO A 163 2.76 12.33 38.70
C PRO A 163 3.85 11.40 39.22
N SER A 164 3.69 10.08 39.06
CA SER A 164 4.61 9.05 39.57
C SER A 164 5.84 8.81 38.69
N LEU A 165 5.90 9.39 37.48
CA LEU A 165 7.01 9.19 36.56
C LEU A 165 8.31 9.81 37.09
N PRO A 166 9.47 9.18 36.85
CA PRO A 166 10.78 9.74 37.15
C PRO A 166 11.09 10.96 36.28
N ASN A 167 12.06 11.78 36.69
CA ASN A 167 12.47 12.98 35.96
C ASN A 167 13.00 12.69 34.54
N LYS A 168 13.55 11.48 34.32
CA LYS A 168 13.97 10.98 33.01
C LYS A 168 13.20 9.71 32.67
N VAL A 169 12.47 9.70 31.57
CA VAL A 169 11.66 8.59 31.07
C VAL A 169 12.35 8.01 29.86
N ALA A 170 12.52 6.66 29.84
CA ALA A 170 13.04 5.95 28.68
C ALA A 170 12.00 5.98 27.56
N THR A 171 12.39 6.44 26.36
CA THR A 171 11.50 6.57 25.20
C THR A 171 11.98 5.84 23.97
N HIS A 172 13.23 5.35 23.98
CA HIS A 172 13.78 4.59 22.86
C HIS A 172 14.66 3.43 23.36
N TRP A 173 14.49 2.28 22.70
CA TRP A 173 15.28 1.06 22.91
C TRP A 173 15.94 0.65 21.61
N ASN A 174 17.19 0.23 21.67
CA ASN A 174 17.87 -0.36 20.52
C ASN A 174 17.37 -1.79 20.26
N PHE A 175 17.81 -2.39 19.15
CA PHE A 175 17.41 -3.75 18.75
C PHE A 175 17.75 -4.83 19.83
N ASN A 176 18.78 -4.61 20.64
CA ASN A 176 19.14 -5.53 21.72
C ASN A 176 18.26 -5.33 22.97
N GLY A 177 17.29 -4.41 22.94
CA GLY A 177 16.42 -4.08 24.05
C GLY A 177 17.06 -3.16 25.09
N ASN A 178 18.25 -2.61 24.84
CA ASN A 178 18.89 -1.65 25.73
C ASN A 178 18.33 -0.25 25.51
N ILE A 179 18.08 0.49 26.58
CA ILE A 179 17.62 1.86 26.51
C ILE A 179 18.76 2.73 25.97
N ASN A 180 18.52 3.44 24.88
CA ASN A 180 19.46 4.38 24.26
C ASN A 180 18.85 5.77 24.00
N GLY A 181 17.61 6.01 24.45
CA GLY A 181 16.97 7.32 24.38
C GLY A 181 16.15 7.63 25.63
N TYR A 182 16.33 8.83 26.18
CA TYR A 182 15.59 9.34 27.33
C TYR A 182 15.01 10.70 27.01
N GLN A 183 13.85 10.97 27.58
CA GLN A 183 13.19 12.29 27.54
C GLN A 183 12.99 12.79 28.98
N ASN A 184 13.17 14.10 29.17
CA ASN A 184 12.84 14.72 30.45
C ASN A 184 11.32 14.70 30.68
N LYS A 185 10.91 14.50 31.93
CA LYS A 185 9.51 14.54 32.33
C LYS A 185 8.88 15.88 31.93
N SER A 186 7.88 15.83 31.08
CA SER A 186 7.11 17.00 30.66
C SER A 186 5.65 16.59 30.43
N THR A 187 4.72 17.53 30.52
CA THR A 187 3.30 17.27 30.25
C THR A 187 3.04 16.78 28.82
N PHE A 188 3.97 17.05 27.90
CA PHE A 188 3.91 16.55 26.51
C PHE A 188 3.94 15.01 26.46
N LEU A 189 4.59 14.34 27.40
CA LEU A 189 4.58 12.87 27.49
C LEU A 189 3.18 12.26 27.61
N ILE A 190 2.23 12.99 28.22
CA ILE A 190 0.84 12.55 28.35
C ILE A 190 0.20 12.38 26.97
N TYR A 191 0.52 13.29 26.03
CA TYR A 191 -0.18 13.43 24.75
C TYR A 191 0.61 12.94 23.57
N GLN A 192 1.93 12.73 23.68
CA GLN A 192 2.82 12.42 22.58
C GLN A 192 2.36 11.18 21.78
N MET A 193 2.11 10.05 22.46
CA MET A 193 1.63 8.83 21.80
C MET A 193 0.15 8.94 21.41
N PRO A 194 -0.77 9.44 22.23
CA PRO A 194 -2.15 9.71 21.80
C PRO A 194 -2.27 10.58 20.55
N LEU A 195 -1.44 11.61 20.38
CA LEU A 195 -1.43 12.41 19.15
C LEU A 195 -1.03 11.60 17.93
N MET A 196 -0.02 10.71 18.07
CA MET A 196 0.36 9.76 17.02
C MET A 196 -0.79 8.79 16.71
N GLU A 197 -1.48 8.28 17.73
CA GLU A 197 -2.64 7.39 17.59
C GLU A 197 -3.80 8.08 16.85
N ILE A 198 -4.10 9.33 17.18
CA ILE A 198 -5.11 10.16 16.47
C ILE A 198 -4.71 10.34 15.01
N PHE A 199 -3.45 10.71 14.75
CA PHE A 199 -2.94 10.89 13.39
C PHE A 199 -3.06 9.62 12.56
N MET A 200 -2.62 8.47 13.10
CA MET A 200 -2.73 7.18 12.43
C MET A 200 -4.19 6.78 12.20
N THR A 201 -5.07 6.95 13.20
CA THR A 201 -6.52 6.69 13.05
C THR A 201 -7.11 7.53 11.93
N SER A 202 -6.73 8.80 11.82
CA SER A 202 -7.22 9.72 10.78
C SER A 202 -6.78 9.27 9.38
N ILE A 203 -5.52 8.83 9.22
CA ILE A 203 -5.01 8.29 7.95
C ILE A 203 -5.79 7.03 7.55
N PHE A 204 -5.93 6.06 8.45
CA PHE A 204 -6.65 4.83 8.15
C PHE A 204 -8.14 5.08 7.87
N PHE A 205 -8.77 6.01 8.58
CA PHE A 205 -10.14 6.43 8.31
C PHE A 205 -10.29 7.07 6.92
N LEU A 206 -9.31 7.90 6.52
CA LEU A 206 -9.26 8.45 5.16
C LEU A 206 -9.11 7.32 4.13
N CYS A 207 -8.22 6.33 4.34
CA CYS A 207 -8.10 5.16 3.48
C CYS A 207 -9.43 4.38 3.37
N TYR A 208 -10.13 4.19 4.50
CA TYR A 208 -11.46 3.59 4.51
C TYR A 208 -12.47 4.41 3.66
N LYS A 209 -12.47 5.73 3.77
CA LYS A 209 -13.34 6.61 2.95
C LYS A 209 -13.00 6.56 1.46
N ILE A 210 -11.71 6.51 1.11
CA ILE A 210 -11.25 6.38 -0.28
C ILE A 210 -11.83 5.12 -0.93
N ILE A 211 -11.92 3.99 -0.22
CA ILE A 211 -12.57 2.77 -0.74
C ILE A 211 -14.01 3.07 -1.19
N GLY A 212 -14.76 3.86 -0.42
CA GLY A 212 -16.14 4.25 -0.75
C GLY A 212 -16.22 5.25 -1.90
N TRP A 213 -15.35 6.25 -1.90
CA TRP A 213 -15.36 7.36 -2.88
C TRP A 213 -14.79 6.99 -4.25
N SER A 214 -14.04 5.90 -4.33
CA SER A 214 -13.39 5.51 -5.57
C SER A 214 -14.40 5.09 -6.64
N LYS A 215 -14.05 5.38 -7.91
CA LYS A 215 -14.84 5.00 -9.08
C LYS A 215 -15.14 3.50 -9.09
N LYS A 216 -16.39 3.14 -9.31
CA LYS A 216 -16.82 1.75 -9.42
C LYS A 216 -16.66 1.31 -10.88
N GLN A 217 -15.71 0.40 -11.12
CA GLN A 217 -15.44 -0.13 -12.46
C GLN A 217 -16.05 -1.53 -12.61
N ILE A 218 -16.81 -1.72 -13.67
CA ILE A 218 -17.49 -2.98 -14.01
C ILE A 218 -16.91 -3.50 -15.32
N SER A 219 -16.69 -4.82 -15.41
CA SER A 219 -16.28 -5.46 -16.67
C SER A 219 -17.45 -5.57 -17.63
N ALA A 220 -17.21 -5.23 -18.90
CA ALA A 220 -18.22 -5.37 -19.96
C ALA A 220 -18.43 -6.85 -20.36
N VAL A 221 -17.49 -7.74 -20.05
CA VAL A 221 -17.58 -9.19 -20.32
C VAL A 221 -18.67 -9.83 -19.47
N ASN A 222 -18.63 -9.61 -18.15
CA ASN A 222 -19.59 -10.14 -17.17
C ASN A 222 -19.97 -9.04 -16.18
N PRO A 223 -20.90 -8.15 -16.51
CA PRO A 223 -21.21 -6.97 -15.69
C PRO A 223 -21.73 -7.33 -14.29
N GLU A 224 -22.68 -8.26 -14.17
CA GLU A 224 -23.28 -8.64 -12.89
C GLU A 224 -22.28 -9.32 -11.97
N GLU A 225 -21.51 -10.28 -12.49
CA GLU A 225 -20.43 -10.92 -11.72
C GLU A 225 -19.40 -9.91 -11.26
N SER A 226 -19.00 -8.99 -12.13
CA SER A 226 -18.05 -7.92 -11.83
C SER A 226 -18.56 -6.98 -10.74
N LYS A 227 -19.85 -6.66 -10.74
CA LYS A 227 -20.53 -5.85 -9.71
C LYS A 227 -20.46 -6.52 -8.35
N ILE A 228 -20.81 -7.82 -8.27
CA ILE A 228 -20.75 -8.61 -7.03
C ILE A 228 -19.31 -8.66 -6.50
N ARG A 229 -18.33 -8.97 -7.37
CA ARG A 229 -16.91 -9.00 -7.01
C ARG A 229 -16.42 -7.65 -6.48
N ASN A 230 -16.81 -6.55 -7.12
CA ASN A 230 -16.42 -5.20 -6.69
C ASN A 230 -17.00 -4.86 -5.30
N LYS A 231 -18.28 -5.20 -5.03
CA LYS A 231 -18.89 -5.04 -3.70
C LYS A 231 -18.15 -5.85 -2.63
N LEU A 232 -17.88 -7.12 -2.89
CA LEU A 232 -17.14 -7.99 -1.95
C LEU A 232 -15.70 -7.49 -1.72
N PHE A 233 -15.00 -7.08 -2.78
CA PHE A 233 -13.65 -6.52 -2.70
C PHE A 233 -13.61 -5.29 -1.77
N ARG A 234 -14.53 -4.34 -1.95
CA ARG A 234 -14.63 -3.15 -1.11
C ARG A 234 -14.94 -3.50 0.34
N ARG A 235 -15.85 -4.46 0.57
CA ARG A 235 -16.19 -4.93 1.91
C ARG A 235 -14.98 -5.57 2.59
N ILE A 236 -14.28 -6.48 1.93
CA ILE A 236 -13.08 -7.14 2.47
C ILE A 236 -11.99 -6.11 2.80
N LEU A 237 -11.72 -5.15 1.90
CA LEU A 237 -10.73 -4.11 2.17
C LEU A 237 -11.14 -3.19 3.30
N SER A 238 -12.42 -2.83 3.41
CA SER A 238 -12.89 -1.99 4.52
C SER A 238 -12.78 -2.72 5.86
N ILE A 239 -13.06 -4.02 5.91
CA ILE A 239 -12.81 -4.88 7.07
C ILE A 239 -11.31 -4.85 7.42
N TYR A 240 -10.45 -5.14 6.45
CA TYR A 240 -9.01 -5.18 6.66
C TYR A 240 -8.48 -3.85 7.21
N ILE A 241 -8.82 -2.71 6.60
CA ILE A 241 -8.38 -1.37 7.04
C ILE A 241 -8.85 -1.10 8.47
N THR A 242 -10.09 -1.38 8.80
CA THR A 242 -10.65 -1.12 10.12
C THR A 242 -9.98 -1.97 11.20
N PHE A 243 -9.85 -3.28 10.97
CA PHE A 243 -9.16 -4.16 11.93
C PHE A 243 -7.67 -3.83 12.05
N SER A 244 -7.00 -3.47 10.95
CA SER A 244 -5.62 -2.99 10.99
C SER A 244 -5.47 -1.70 11.81
N THR A 245 -6.47 -0.79 11.75
CA THR A 245 -6.49 0.40 12.60
C THR A 245 -6.57 0.03 14.06
N ILE A 246 -7.53 -0.82 14.44
CA ILE A 246 -7.69 -1.26 15.83
C ILE A 246 -6.39 -1.92 16.34
N ALA A 247 -5.82 -2.82 15.55
CA ALA A 247 -4.57 -3.51 15.90
C ALA A 247 -3.40 -2.53 16.06
N MET A 248 -3.27 -1.55 15.14
CA MET A 248 -2.21 -0.53 15.19
C MET A 248 -2.34 0.34 16.44
N ILE A 249 -3.55 0.83 16.74
CA ILE A 249 -3.76 1.70 17.91
C ILE A 249 -3.54 0.91 19.21
N THR A 250 -4.02 -0.34 19.30
CA THR A 250 -3.74 -1.21 20.44
C THR A 250 -2.23 -1.43 20.62
N PHE A 251 -1.50 -1.67 19.53
CA PHE A 251 -0.05 -1.84 19.56
C PHE A 251 0.67 -0.59 20.07
N LEU A 252 0.30 0.61 19.57
CA LEU A 252 0.87 1.89 20.02
C LEU A 252 0.56 2.17 21.49
N SER A 253 -0.67 1.86 21.94
CA SER A 253 -1.05 2.00 23.35
C SER A 253 -0.23 1.07 24.26
N ILE A 254 0.06 -0.16 23.84
CA ILE A 254 0.93 -1.09 24.60
C ILE A 254 2.35 -0.51 24.73
N ILE A 255 2.91 0.02 23.64
CA ILE A 255 4.22 0.71 23.67
C ILE A 255 4.16 1.91 24.62
N ASN A 256 3.11 2.72 24.55
CA ASN A 256 2.93 3.86 25.44
C ASN A 256 2.88 3.43 26.92
N PHE A 257 2.15 2.37 27.24
CA PHE A 257 2.05 1.86 28.61
C PHE A 257 3.41 1.35 29.15
N GLN A 258 4.25 0.79 28.27
CA GLN A 258 5.63 0.45 28.62
C GLN A 258 6.47 1.71 28.93
N ILE A 259 6.37 2.75 28.08
CA ILE A 259 7.05 4.04 28.27
C ILE A 259 6.60 4.70 29.58
N MET A 260 5.31 4.71 29.85
CA MET A 260 4.68 5.30 31.03
C MET A 260 4.85 4.44 32.30
N LYS A 261 5.51 3.27 32.19
CA LYS A 261 5.70 2.31 33.30
C LYS A 261 4.37 1.81 33.92
N VAL A 262 3.31 1.75 33.11
CA VAL A 262 2.03 1.13 33.50
C VAL A 262 2.15 -0.39 33.49
N ILE A 263 2.88 -0.92 32.51
CA ILE A 263 3.22 -2.34 32.36
C ILE A 263 4.73 -2.50 32.36
N ASP A 264 5.19 -3.65 32.82
CA ASP A 264 6.62 -4.02 32.78
C ASP A 264 6.79 -5.28 31.95
N ILE A 265 7.01 -5.10 30.66
CA ILE A 265 7.31 -6.17 29.72
C ILE A 265 8.82 -6.22 29.50
N SER A 266 9.43 -7.41 29.53
CA SER A 266 10.86 -7.52 29.25
C SER A 266 11.18 -6.94 27.87
N ASN A 267 12.31 -6.25 27.75
CA ASN A 267 12.73 -5.61 26.49
C ASN A 267 12.82 -6.62 25.34
N LYS A 268 13.24 -7.87 25.60
CA LYS A 268 13.26 -8.95 24.60
C LYS A 268 11.85 -9.29 24.12
N SER A 269 10.89 -9.45 25.04
CA SER A 269 9.49 -9.75 24.68
C SER A 269 8.87 -8.62 23.88
N MET A 270 9.15 -7.35 24.24
CA MET A 270 8.67 -6.20 23.49
C MET A 270 9.27 -6.15 22.08
N THR A 271 10.55 -6.46 21.91
CA THR A 271 11.20 -6.54 20.59
C THR A 271 10.55 -7.62 19.72
N TYR A 272 10.32 -8.84 20.25
CA TYR A 272 9.64 -9.89 19.50
C TYR A 272 8.19 -9.53 19.16
N PHE A 273 7.46 -8.93 20.09
CA PHE A 273 6.10 -8.47 19.86
C PHE A 273 6.04 -7.43 18.74
N SER A 274 6.94 -6.45 18.75
CA SER A 274 7.05 -5.43 17.71
C SER A 274 7.41 -6.04 16.35
N LEU A 275 8.31 -7.01 16.31
CA LEU A 275 8.71 -7.70 15.08
C LEU A 275 7.54 -8.50 14.49
N ILE A 276 6.86 -9.31 15.32
CA ILE A 276 5.70 -10.11 14.88
C ILE A 276 4.58 -9.19 14.38
N PHE A 277 4.29 -8.10 15.10
CA PHE A 277 3.30 -7.12 14.69
C PHE A 277 3.64 -6.50 13.33
N THR A 278 4.87 -6.00 13.17
CA THR A 278 5.34 -5.39 11.92
C THR A 278 5.27 -6.37 10.74
N LEU A 279 5.74 -7.60 10.94
CA LEU A 279 5.66 -8.65 9.92
C LEU A 279 4.19 -8.97 9.55
N SER A 280 3.29 -9.03 10.53
CA SER A 280 1.86 -9.28 10.27
C SER A 280 1.23 -8.16 9.44
N MET A 281 1.55 -6.90 9.74
CA MET A 281 1.05 -5.73 8.99
C MET A 281 1.55 -5.68 7.54
N ILE A 282 2.67 -6.34 7.24
CA ILE A 282 3.23 -6.45 5.89
C ILE A 282 2.69 -7.68 5.16
N ILE A 283 2.70 -8.85 5.80
CA ILE A 283 2.39 -10.13 5.15
C ILE A 283 0.89 -10.27 4.87
N VAL A 284 0.04 -9.86 5.82
CA VAL A 284 -1.42 -10.01 5.68
C VAL A 284 -1.97 -9.30 4.44
N PRO A 285 -1.66 -8.02 4.14
CA PRO A 285 -2.17 -7.36 2.93
C PRO A 285 -1.63 -7.97 1.65
N ILE A 286 -0.40 -8.51 1.64
CA ILE A 286 0.16 -9.20 0.48
C ILE A 286 -0.62 -10.48 0.20
N ILE A 287 -0.86 -11.32 1.22
CA ILE A 287 -1.65 -12.56 1.09
C ILE A 287 -3.07 -12.22 0.63
N LEU A 288 -3.68 -11.20 1.24
CA LEU A 288 -5.02 -10.73 0.90
C LEU A 288 -5.08 -10.31 -0.56
N GLY A 289 -4.12 -9.52 -1.01
CA GLY A 289 -3.99 -9.09 -2.40
C GLY A 289 -3.85 -10.24 -3.39
N ILE A 290 -3.01 -11.23 -3.08
CA ILE A 290 -2.84 -12.42 -3.93
C ILE A 290 -4.15 -13.22 -4.03
N LYS A 291 -4.90 -13.32 -2.92
CA LYS A 291 -6.13 -14.13 -2.87
C LYS A 291 -7.33 -13.46 -3.53
N ILE A 292 -7.51 -12.16 -3.35
CA ILE A 292 -8.70 -11.45 -3.86
C ILE A 292 -8.49 -10.77 -5.21
N GLY A 293 -7.26 -10.35 -5.52
CA GLY A 293 -6.95 -9.58 -6.74
C GLY A 293 -7.60 -8.20 -6.77
N GLN A 294 -7.17 -7.34 -7.71
CA GLN A 294 -7.75 -6.01 -7.91
C GLN A 294 -9.21 -6.11 -8.34
N GLY A 295 -10.08 -5.31 -7.72
CA GLY A 295 -11.52 -5.32 -7.97
C GLY A 295 -12.21 -6.65 -7.66
N GLY A 296 -11.57 -7.56 -6.91
CA GLY A 296 -12.10 -8.88 -6.59
C GLY A 296 -11.94 -9.90 -7.73
N SER A 297 -11.05 -9.63 -8.69
CA SER A 297 -10.89 -10.44 -9.91
C SER A 297 -10.59 -11.92 -9.69
N LYS A 298 -10.09 -12.29 -8.49
CA LYS A 298 -9.77 -13.67 -8.14
C LYS A 298 -10.77 -14.32 -7.20
N LEU A 299 -11.79 -13.59 -6.75
CA LEU A 299 -12.84 -14.16 -5.93
C LEU A 299 -13.62 -15.21 -6.74
N LYS A 300 -13.70 -16.42 -6.21
CA LYS A 300 -14.55 -17.47 -6.78
C LYS A 300 -15.99 -17.22 -6.32
N LEU A 301 -16.88 -16.99 -7.27
CA LEU A 301 -18.31 -16.87 -7.02
C LEU A 301 -18.99 -18.12 -7.56
N ASN A 302 -20.00 -18.61 -6.84
CA ASN A 302 -20.90 -19.67 -7.33
C ASN A 302 -21.98 -19.05 -8.23
N TYR A 303 -21.57 -18.07 -9.06
CA TYR A 303 -22.45 -17.37 -10.00
C TYR A 303 -22.11 -17.86 -11.41
N LYS A 304 -23.09 -18.47 -12.07
CA LYS A 304 -23.02 -18.79 -13.50
C LYS A 304 -23.76 -17.70 -14.25
N ASP A 305 -23.02 -16.85 -14.92
CA ASP A 305 -23.60 -15.91 -15.86
C ASP A 305 -23.87 -16.69 -17.17
N GLU A 306 -25.15 -16.87 -17.53
CA GLU A 306 -25.53 -17.51 -18.77
C GLU A 306 -25.35 -16.58 -19.99
N ASN A 307 -25.15 -15.27 -19.74
CA ASN A 307 -24.99 -14.25 -20.75
C ASN A 307 -23.54 -13.78 -20.86
N ILE A 308 -22.65 -14.61 -21.36
CA ILE A 308 -21.29 -14.19 -21.74
C ILE A 308 -21.42 -13.31 -22.99
N ASN A 309 -21.29 -12.01 -22.82
CA ASN A 309 -21.30 -11.07 -23.93
C ASN A 309 -19.95 -11.12 -24.69
N ASN A 310 -20.01 -11.14 -26.02
CA ASN A 310 -18.81 -11.02 -26.89
C ASN A 310 -18.21 -9.61 -26.88
N PHE A 311 -18.41 -8.86 -25.81
CA PHE A 311 -17.88 -7.51 -25.62
C PHE A 311 -16.57 -7.56 -24.87
N ILE A 312 -15.67 -6.64 -25.20
CA ILE A 312 -14.45 -6.40 -24.43
C ILE A 312 -14.50 -5.02 -23.79
N ASN A 313 -13.76 -4.85 -22.70
CA ASN A 313 -13.61 -3.55 -22.07
C ASN A 313 -12.92 -2.57 -23.02
N LYS A 314 -13.46 -1.35 -23.11
CA LYS A 314 -12.88 -0.30 -23.95
C LYS A 314 -11.43 -0.05 -23.57
N ASP A 315 -10.58 0.09 -24.59
CA ASP A 315 -9.19 0.51 -24.42
C ASP A 315 -9.15 1.98 -23.99
N ASP A 316 -8.61 2.23 -22.81
CA ASP A 316 -8.46 3.54 -22.19
C ASP A 316 -7.00 3.85 -21.82
N ASP A 317 -6.02 3.17 -22.48
CA ASP A 317 -4.58 3.37 -22.23
C ASP A 317 -4.12 4.80 -22.50
N ASN A 318 -4.83 5.54 -23.37
CA ASN A 318 -4.58 6.94 -23.70
C ASN A 318 -4.80 7.91 -22.51
N HIS A 319 -5.57 7.51 -21.49
CA HIS A 319 -5.76 8.29 -20.27
C HIS A 319 -4.71 8.00 -19.19
N TRP A 320 -3.69 7.19 -19.51
CA TRP A 320 -2.69 6.77 -18.55
C TRP A 320 -1.29 7.19 -19.00
N ILE A 321 -0.51 7.73 -18.08
CA ILE A 321 0.87 8.19 -18.29
C ILE A 321 1.84 7.40 -17.41
N PHE A 322 3.15 7.58 -17.63
CA PHE A 322 4.24 6.92 -16.89
C PHE A 322 4.05 5.40 -16.78
N GLY A 323 3.94 4.73 -17.94
CA GLY A 323 3.77 3.27 -17.97
C GLY A 323 2.42 2.81 -17.40
N ASN A 324 1.39 3.62 -17.57
CA ASN A 324 0.03 3.34 -17.10
C ASN A 324 -0.08 3.26 -15.55
N THR A 325 0.77 3.99 -14.83
CA THR A 325 0.71 4.07 -13.35
C THR A 325 -0.07 5.28 -12.85
N ILE A 326 -0.07 6.38 -13.60
CA ILE A 326 -0.78 7.61 -13.26
C ILE A 326 -1.93 7.81 -14.23
N TYR A 327 -3.14 7.96 -13.70
CA TYR A 327 -4.33 8.30 -14.49
C TYR A 327 -4.43 9.80 -14.66
N TYR A 328 -4.64 10.26 -15.90
CA TYR A 328 -4.78 11.66 -16.26
C TYR A 328 -5.94 11.86 -17.22
N ASN A 329 -7.09 12.28 -16.70
CA ASN A 329 -8.27 12.64 -17.51
C ASN A 329 -9.00 13.81 -16.86
N LYS A 330 -9.03 14.95 -17.55
CA LYS A 330 -9.72 16.16 -17.09
C LYS A 330 -11.24 16.06 -17.15
N GLU A 331 -11.77 15.21 -18.03
CA GLU A 331 -13.20 15.01 -18.23
C GLU A 331 -13.81 14.06 -17.20
N ASP A 332 -13.00 13.16 -16.63
CA ASP A 332 -13.47 12.23 -15.60
C ASP A 332 -13.58 12.95 -14.25
N PRO A 333 -14.80 13.10 -13.67
CA PRO A 333 -14.99 13.77 -12.39
C PRO A 333 -14.39 13.00 -11.20
N SER A 334 -14.08 11.73 -11.36
CA SER A 334 -13.61 10.85 -10.28
C SER A 334 -12.19 11.20 -9.88
N LEU A 335 -11.95 11.36 -8.57
CA LEU A 335 -10.63 11.61 -8.04
C LEU A 335 -9.84 10.30 -7.84
N PHE A 336 -10.48 9.22 -7.40
CA PHE A 336 -9.85 7.94 -7.12
C PHE A 336 -10.29 6.90 -8.14
N ILE A 337 -9.31 6.34 -8.86
CA ILE A 337 -9.51 5.37 -9.95
C ILE A 337 -8.78 4.07 -9.58
N GLU A 338 -9.31 2.92 -9.96
CA GLU A 338 -8.62 1.63 -9.75
C GLU A 338 -7.24 1.61 -10.39
N LYS A 339 -6.21 1.16 -9.63
CA LYS A 339 -4.85 1.00 -10.14
C LYS A 339 -4.80 -0.04 -11.26
N ARG A 340 -3.93 0.19 -12.22
CA ARG A 340 -3.58 -0.78 -13.26
C ARG A 340 -2.35 -1.62 -12.94
N PHE A 341 -1.59 -1.20 -11.95
CA PHE A 341 -0.46 -1.97 -11.43
C PHE A 341 -0.56 -2.00 -9.90
N GLY A 342 -0.80 -3.20 -9.35
CA GLY A 342 -1.06 -3.41 -7.93
C GLY A 342 -2.55 -3.38 -7.57
N ILE A 343 -2.81 -3.33 -6.26
CA ILE A 343 -4.15 -3.32 -5.68
C ILE A 343 -4.45 -1.95 -5.08
N GLY A 344 -5.70 -1.54 -5.14
CA GLY A 344 -6.19 -0.29 -4.59
C GLY A 344 -6.49 0.75 -5.66
N TRP A 345 -6.27 2.02 -5.33
CA TRP A 345 -6.67 3.14 -6.16
C TRP A 345 -5.50 4.10 -6.38
N THR A 346 -5.50 4.76 -7.51
CA THR A 346 -4.62 5.88 -7.85
C THR A 346 -5.44 7.17 -7.92
N ILE A 347 -4.76 8.29 -8.00
CA ILE A 347 -5.38 9.61 -8.02
C ILE A 347 -5.42 10.10 -9.47
N ASN A 348 -6.51 10.74 -9.87
CA ASN A 348 -6.62 11.38 -11.17
C ASN A 348 -5.83 12.69 -11.20
N ALA A 349 -4.65 12.68 -11.81
CA ALA A 349 -3.81 13.88 -11.98
C ALA A 349 -4.41 14.92 -12.94
N GLY A 350 -5.47 14.57 -13.69
CA GLY A 350 -6.24 15.53 -14.50
C GLY A 350 -7.15 16.45 -13.67
N ARG A 351 -7.37 16.14 -12.38
CA ARG A 351 -8.13 16.98 -11.44
C ARG A 351 -7.21 17.89 -10.64
N PRO A 352 -7.56 19.17 -10.40
CA PRO A 352 -6.70 20.09 -9.64
C PRO A 352 -6.27 19.53 -8.27
N LEU A 353 -7.22 18.96 -7.51
CA LEU A 353 -6.92 18.33 -6.22
C LEU A 353 -5.97 17.14 -6.37
N GLY A 354 -6.12 16.35 -7.43
CA GLY A 354 -5.22 15.24 -7.72
C GLY A 354 -3.80 15.70 -7.99
N LEU A 355 -3.62 16.77 -8.75
CA LEU A 355 -2.32 17.36 -9.02
C LEU A 355 -1.67 17.89 -7.73
N ILE A 356 -2.44 18.60 -6.89
CA ILE A 356 -1.95 19.09 -5.59
C ILE A 356 -1.44 17.94 -4.72
N ILE A 357 -2.18 16.83 -4.65
CA ILE A 357 -1.77 15.66 -3.87
C ILE A 357 -0.45 15.09 -4.40
N TYR A 358 -0.26 14.95 -5.73
CA TYR A 358 1.00 14.46 -6.30
C TYR A 358 2.16 15.40 -5.99
N ILE A 359 1.98 16.71 -6.13
CA ILE A 359 3.02 17.71 -5.79
C ILE A 359 3.37 17.61 -4.30
N SER A 360 2.37 17.52 -3.42
CA SER A 360 2.59 17.38 -1.96
C SER A 360 3.38 16.11 -1.63
N LEU A 361 3.06 14.97 -2.27
CA LEU A 361 3.81 13.73 -2.07
C LEU A 361 5.27 13.86 -2.50
N ILE A 362 5.55 14.51 -3.64
CA ILE A 362 6.93 14.75 -4.10
C ILE A 362 7.68 15.64 -3.10
N LEU A 363 7.04 16.72 -2.60
CA LEU A 363 7.64 17.60 -1.62
C LEU A 363 7.93 16.85 -0.30
N ILE A 364 7.03 16.00 0.18
CA ILE A 364 7.25 15.17 1.37
C ILE A 364 8.45 14.25 1.18
N ILE A 365 8.61 13.62 0.01
CA ILE A 365 9.76 12.77 -0.30
C ILE A 365 11.05 13.58 -0.25
N ILE A 366 11.10 14.74 -0.89
CA ILE A 366 12.28 15.62 -0.90
C ILE A 366 12.64 16.04 0.52
N VAL A 367 11.66 16.51 1.29
CA VAL A 367 11.86 16.94 2.70
C VAL A 367 12.35 15.75 3.55
N SER A 368 11.80 14.55 3.38
CA SER A 368 12.24 13.37 4.15
C SER A 368 13.67 12.98 3.84
N ILE A 369 14.11 13.07 2.58
CA ILE A 369 15.50 12.83 2.19
C ILE A 369 16.42 13.88 2.83
N ILE A 370 16.09 15.16 2.69
CA ILE A 370 16.91 16.25 3.24
C ILE A 370 17.01 16.13 4.77
N SER A 371 15.88 15.95 5.45
CA SER A 371 15.85 15.86 6.92
C SER A 371 16.63 14.65 7.43
N SER A 372 16.67 13.53 6.69
CA SER A 372 17.41 12.34 7.09
C SER A 372 18.94 12.54 7.07
N PHE A 373 19.46 13.49 6.27
CA PHE A 373 20.87 13.87 6.29
C PHE A 373 21.18 14.92 7.35
N LEU A 374 20.19 15.71 7.78
CA LEU A 374 20.33 16.73 8.81
C LEU A 374 20.17 16.16 10.23
N ALA A 375 19.47 15.06 10.38
CA ALA A 375 19.34 14.35 11.65
C ALA A 375 20.71 13.72 12.01
N LYS A 376 21.40 14.33 12.98
CA LYS A 376 22.64 13.82 13.59
C LYS A 376 22.34 13.00 14.84
#